data_6cee3d3b7aa39ec5730552f80348e5e9
#
_entry.id   6cee3d3b7aa39ec5730552f80348e5e9
#
_cell.length_a   1.000
_cell.length_b   1.000
_cell.length_c   1.000
_cell.angle_alpha   90.00
_cell.angle_beta   90.00
_cell.angle_gamma   90.00
#
_symmetry.space_group_name_H-M   'P 1'
#
loop_
_entity.id
_entity.type
_entity.pdbx_description
1 polymer ?
#
loop_
_entity_poly.entity_id
_entity_poly.type
_entity_poly.pdbx_seq_one_letter_code
_entity_poly.pdbx_strand_id
1 'polypeptide(L)'
;FAKTDPQGGSRGISAFIVDAGTPGLDDSAHIPVMAPHPLATLVFERCRVSGEQMLGEVNGGFKLAMQTLDIFRASVAAAALGMARRALTEAISHAKQRQMFGQTLADFQLTQAKLGEMAALIDAGALLTYRAAWMRDTAQGSQKERSVAAAMAKMTATENAQRVIDMALQMHGGLGVMVGSKVESLYRDIRSLRIYEGATEVQQLIIGKSVLQEA
;
A
#
# COMPACT_ATOMS: atom_id res chain seq x y z
N PHE A 1 3.66 -15.98 -12.06
CA PHE A 1 4.27 -15.55 -13.33
C PHE A 1 5.53 -16.37 -13.58
N ALA A 2 5.70 -16.90 -14.82
CA ALA A 2 6.85 -17.69 -15.20
C ALA A 2 7.32 -17.30 -16.61
N LYS A 3 8.62 -17.51 -16.87
CA LYS A 3 9.17 -17.32 -18.21
C LYS A 3 8.82 -18.52 -19.09
N THR A 4 7.98 -18.29 -20.10
CA THR A 4 7.62 -19.26 -21.14
C THR A 4 8.50 -19.11 -22.38
N ASP A 5 9.08 -17.93 -22.58
CA ASP A 5 10.16 -17.67 -23.54
C ASP A 5 11.37 -17.04 -22.81
N PRO A 6 12.44 -17.80 -22.54
CA PRO A 6 13.62 -17.29 -21.83
C PRO A 6 14.32 -16.13 -22.54
N GLN A 7 14.20 -16.02 -23.87
CA GLN A 7 14.84 -14.98 -24.67
C GLN A 7 13.97 -13.72 -24.82
N GLY A 8 12.68 -13.81 -24.52
CA GLY A 8 11.70 -12.74 -24.72
C GLY A 8 11.77 -11.56 -23.71
N GLY A 9 12.66 -11.63 -22.71
CA GLY A 9 12.70 -10.62 -21.64
C GLY A 9 11.36 -10.51 -20.92
N SER A 10 10.79 -9.30 -20.80
CA SER A 10 9.46 -9.08 -20.23
C SER A 10 8.32 -9.59 -21.13
N ARG A 11 8.58 -9.70 -22.42
CA ARG A 11 7.62 -10.24 -23.39
C ARG A 11 7.60 -11.78 -23.46
N GLY A 12 8.42 -12.44 -22.66
CA GLY A 12 8.48 -13.90 -22.56
C GLY A 12 7.85 -14.45 -21.26
N ILE A 13 7.00 -13.67 -20.58
CA ILE A 13 6.40 -14.02 -19.30
C ILE A 13 4.91 -14.34 -19.50
N SER A 14 4.48 -15.50 -18.96
CA SER A 14 3.08 -15.88 -18.87
C SER A 14 2.62 -15.96 -17.41
N ALA A 15 1.32 -15.88 -17.18
CA ALA A 15 0.71 -15.98 -15.86
C ALA A 15 -0.07 -17.30 -15.75
N PHE A 16 -0.02 -17.92 -14.56
CA PHE A 16 -0.70 -19.18 -14.26
C PHE A 16 -1.36 -19.11 -12.88
N ILE A 17 -2.48 -19.78 -12.74
CA ILE A 17 -3.10 -20.08 -11.45
C ILE A 17 -2.52 -21.42 -11.00
N VAL A 18 -1.96 -21.44 -9.79
CA VAL A 18 -1.41 -22.65 -9.19
C VAL A 18 -2.12 -22.86 -7.85
N ASP A 19 -2.84 -23.98 -7.74
CA ASP A 19 -3.58 -24.30 -6.53
C ASP A 19 -2.63 -24.70 -5.39
N ALA A 20 -3.01 -24.38 -4.16
CA ALA A 20 -2.31 -24.85 -2.97
C ALA A 20 -2.29 -26.40 -2.97
N GLY A 21 -1.15 -26.98 -2.63
CA GLY A 21 -0.95 -28.42 -2.62
C GLY A 21 -0.70 -29.04 -4.01
N THR A 22 -0.53 -28.23 -5.06
CA THR A 22 -0.08 -28.75 -6.36
C THR A 22 1.24 -29.50 -6.20
N PRO A 23 1.39 -30.73 -6.71
CA PRO A 23 2.62 -31.50 -6.60
C PRO A 23 3.82 -30.71 -7.16
N GLY A 24 4.87 -30.61 -6.38
CA GLY A 24 6.06 -29.85 -6.73
C GLY A 24 6.03 -28.38 -6.34
N LEU A 25 4.97 -27.88 -5.71
CA LEU A 25 4.93 -26.58 -5.04
C LEU A 25 5.26 -26.77 -3.55
N ASP A 26 6.25 -26.03 -3.06
CA ASP A 26 6.57 -25.92 -1.63
C ASP A 26 6.53 -24.43 -1.21
N ASP A 27 5.69 -24.11 -0.24
CA ASP A 27 5.49 -22.79 0.35
C ASP A 27 5.82 -22.76 1.86
N SER A 28 6.48 -23.80 2.36
CA SER A 28 6.73 -24.01 3.80
C SER A 28 7.76 -23.03 4.39
N ALA A 29 8.61 -22.41 3.56
CA ALA A 29 9.65 -21.49 4.00
C ALA A 29 9.10 -20.08 4.27
N HIS A 30 8.42 -19.91 5.42
CA HIS A 30 7.85 -18.63 5.84
C HIS A 30 8.91 -17.57 6.13
N ILE A 31 8.63 -16.34 5.70
CA ILE A 31 9.51 -15.17 5.92
C ILE A 31 8.91 -14.31 7.03
N PRO A 32 9.54 -14.24 8.23
CA PRO A 32 9.09 -13.34 9.28
C PRO A 32 9.35 -11.87 8.89
N VAL A 33 8.35 -11.03 9.07
CA VAL A 33 8.43 -9.59 8.82
C VAL A 33 7.91 -8.82 10.03
N MET A 34 8.19 -7.51 10.08
CA MET A 34 7.84 -6.65 11.23
C MET A 34 6.34 -6.49 11.48
N ALA A 35 5.51 -6.80 10.49
CA ALA A 35 4.05 -6.80 10.58
C ALA A 35 3.52 -8.19 10.20
N PRO A 36 2.32 -8.60 10.62
CA PRO A 36 1.79 -9.94 10.37
C PRO A 36 1.31 -10.09 8.91
N HIS A 37 2.25 -10.11 7.97
CA HIS A 37 1.99 -10.43 6.57
C HIS A 37 2.42 -11.87 6.27
N PRO A 38 1.56 -12.69 5.67
CA PRO A 38 1.92 -14.07 5.30
C PRO A 38 2.82 -14.05 4.07
N LEU A 39 4.12 -14.14 4.28
CA LEU A 39 5.13 -14.25 3.22
C LEU A 39 5.84 -15.59 3.31
N ALA A 40 6.16 -16.16 2.15
CA ALA A 40 6.95 -17.38 2.04
C ALA A 40 7.83 -17.34 0.80
N THR A 41 8.91 -18.12 0.80
CA THR A 41 9.63 -18.47 -0.42
C THR A 41 8.88 -19.61 -1.10
N LEU A 42 8.51 -19.41 -2.36
CA LEU A 42 7.86 -20.45 -3.15
C LEU A 42 8.90 -21.20 -3.98
N VAL A 43 8.94 -22.52 -3.83
CA VAL A 43 9.80 -23.41 -4.61
C VAL A 43 8.93 -24.26 -5.54
N PHE A 44 9.30 -24.30 -6.82
CA PHE A 44 8.60 -25.07 -7.85
C PHE A 44 9.56 -26.11 -8.42
N GLU A 45 9.41 -27.38 -8.01
CA GLU A 45 10.22 -28.49 -8.51
C GLU A 45 9.35 -29.43 -9.35
N ARG A 46 9.57 -29.38 -10.67
CA ARG A 46 8.77 -30.17 -11.62
C ARG A 46 7.25 -30.02 -11.41
N CYS A 47 6.84 -28.86 -10.92
CA CYS A 47 5.46 -28.50 -10.71
C CYS A 47 4.76 -28.38 -12.07
N ARG A 48 3.86 -29.30 -12.38
CA ARG A 48 3.12 -29.31 -13.65
C ARG A 48 1.85 -28.52 -13.51
N VAL A 49 1.67 -27.56 -14.41
CA VAL A 49 0.49 -26.71 -14.53
C VAL A 49 -0.12 -26.93 -15.91
N SER A 50 -1.42 -27.17 -16.00
CA SER A 50 -2.10 -27.38 -17.28
C SER A 50 -2.25 -26.08 -18.07
N GLY A 51 -2.44 -26.17 -19.38
CA GLY A 51 -2.74 -25.00 -20.21
C GLY A 51 -4.03 -24.27 -19.81
N GLU A 52 -5.00 -24.97 -19.21
CA GLU A 52 -6.26 -24.41 -18.72
C GLU A 52 -6.06 -23.50 -17.49
N GLN A 53 -4.98 -23.67 -16.76
CA GLN A 53 -4.60 -22.83 -15.63
C GLN A 53 -3.83 -21.56 -16.05
N MET A 54 -3.57 -21.39 -17.35
CA MET A 54 -2.94 -20.17 -17.86
C MET A 54 -3.92 -19.00 -17.80
N LEU A 55 -3.49 -17.90 -17.22
CA LEU A 55 -4.25 -16.66 -17.11
C LEU A 55 -3.88 -15.71 -18.25
N GLY A 56 -4.83 -15.51 -19.18
CA GLY A 56 -4.63 -14.73 -20.38
C GLY A 56 -3.86 -15.50 -21.48
N GLU A 57 -3.08 -14.79 -22.28
CA GLU A 57 -2.36 -15.34 -23.42
C GLU A 57 -0.92 -15.72 -23.08
N VAL A 58 -0.33 -16.63 -23.84
CA VAL A 58 1.10 -16.95 -23.78
C VAL A 58 1.91 -15.68 -23.98
N ASN A 59 2.89 -15.44 -23.10
CA ASN A 59 3.75 -14.26 -23.12
C ASN A 59 3.03 -12.92 -22.83
N GLY A 60 1.74 -12.96 -22.42
CA GLY A 60 0.94 -11.80 -22.01
C GLY A 60 1.05 -11.44 -20.52
N GLY A 61 1.73 -12.24 -19.72
CA GLY A 61 1.76 -12.14 -18.26
C GLY A 61 2.32 -10.84 -17.72
N PHE A 62 3.35 -10.26 -18.34
CA PHE A 62 3.90 -8.98 -17.89
C PHE A 62 2.88 -7.83 -18.03
N LYS A 63 2.15 -7.78 -19.14
CA LYS A 63 1.09 -6.79 -19.36
C LYS A 63 -0.01 -6.95 -18.30
N LEU A 64 -0.41 -8.19 -18.03
CA LEU A 64 -1.40 -8.51 -17.00
C LEU A 64 -0.93 -8.06 -15.61
N ALA A 65 0.33 -8.33 -15.26
CA ALA A 65 0.91 -7.87 -13.99
C ALA A 65 0.86 -6.36 -13.84
N MET A 66 1.23 -5.60 -14.86
CA MET A 66 1.21 -4.13 -14.81
C MET A 66 -0.23 -3.58 -14.66
N GLN A 67 -1.19 -4.16 -15.37
CA GLN A 67 -2.60 -3.79 -15.22
C GLN A 67 -3.14 -4.08 -13.81
N THR A 68 -2.75 -5.21 -13.23
CA THR A 68 -3.13 -5.59 -11.87
C THR A 68 -2.52 -4.64 -10.82
N LEU A 69 -1.24 -4.25 -10.99
CA LEU A 69 -0.61 -3.27 -10.12
C LEU A 69 -1.32 -1.90 -10.13
N ASP A 70 -1.79 -1.45 -11.30
CA ASP A 70 -2.54 -0.18 -11.37
C ASP A 70 -3.85 -0.22 -10.57
N ILE A 71 -4.48 -1.40 -10.48
CA ILE A 71 -5.67 -1.62 -9.64
C ILE A 71 -5.27 -1.58 -8.16
N PHE A 72 -4.29 -2.38 -7.80
CA PHE A 72 -3.91 -2.56 -6.39
C PHE A 72 -3.26 -1.32 -5.78
N ARG A 73 -2.64 -0.45 -6.55
CA ARG A 73 -2.15 0.84 -6.04
C ARG A 73 -3.27 1.67 -5.41
N ALA A 74 -4.44 1.73 -6.03
CA ALA A 74 -5.59 2.44 -5.45
C ALA A 74 -6.13 1.76 -4.20
N SER A 75 -6.20 0.42 -4.14
CA SER A 75 -6.65 -0.32 -2.96
C SER A 75 -5.65 -0.24 -1.80
N VAL A 76 -4.34 -0.26 -2.08
CA VAL A 76 -3.29 -0.01 -1.07
C VAL A 76 -3.39 1.42 -0.52
N ALA A 77 -3.65 2.41 -1.37
CA ALA A 77 -3.91 3.77 -0.92
C ALA A 77 -5.12 3.82 0.03
N ALA A 78 -6.21 3.15 -0.31
CA ALA A 78 -7.40 3.07 0.55
C ALA A 78 -7.12 2.37 1.88
N ALA A 79 -6.35 1.29 1.89
CA ALA A 79 -5.93 0.60 3.11
C ALA A 79 -5.10 1.52 4.02
N ALA A 80 -4.14 2.25 3.45
CA ALA A 80 -3.34 3.24 4.18
C ALA A 80 -4.21 4.34 4.82
N LEU A 81 -5.20 4.84 4.09
CA LEU A 81 -6.17 5.81 4.61
C LEU A 81 -7.00 5.26 5.77
N GLY A 82 -7.41 3.99 5.71
CA GLY A 82 -8.10 3.31 6.80
C GLY A 82 -7.25 3.27 8.07
N MET A 83 -5.97 2.93 7.94
CA MET A 83 -5.00 2.94 9.05
C MET A 83 -4.80 4.35 9.62
N ALA A 84 -4.64 5.36 8.75
CA ALA A 84 -4.47 6.75 9.17
C ALA A 84 -5.70 7.30 9.91
N ARG A 85 -6.91 7.02 9.41
CA ARG A 85 -8.16 7.40 10.09
C ARG A 85 -8.28 6.75 11.46
N ARG A 86 -7.91 5.46 11.56
CA ARG A 86 -7.89 4.79 12.86
C ARG A 86 -6.89 5.43 13.80
N ALA A 87 -5.68 5.75 13.35
CA ALA A 87 -4.67 6.42 14.17
C ALA A 87 -5.14 7.80 14.67
N LEU A 88 -5.80 8.58 13.81
CA LEU A 88 -6.39 9.86 14.19
C LEU A 88 -7.47 9.68 15.27
N THR A 89 -8.33 8.68 15.13
CA THR A 89 -9.37 8.37 16.16
C THR A 89 -8.74 8.03 17.50
N GLU A 90 -7.70 7.19 17.52
CA GLU A 90 -6.97 6.85 18.75
C GLU A 90 -6.29 8.10 19.37
N ALA A 91 -5.67 8.93 18.55
CA ALA A 91 -5.03 10.17 18.99
C ALA A 91 -6.04 11.16 19.62
N ILE A 92 -7.20 11.34 19.01
CA ILE A 92 -8.28 12.19 19.54
C ILE A 92 -8.79 11.64 20.87
N SER A 93 -9.06 10.33 20.95
CA SER A 93 -9.53 9.69 22.18
C SER A 93 -8.51 9.86 23.32
N HIS A 94 -7.24 9.58 23.03
CA HIS A 94 -6.15 9.76 24.01
C HIS A 94 -6.02 11.21 24.45
N ALA A 95 -6.04 12.17 23.52
CA ALA A 95 -5.89 13.58 23.83
C ALA A 95 -7.00 14.11 24.75
N LYS A 96 -8.24 13.65 24.57
CA LYS A 96 -9.39 14.03 25.41
C LYS A 96 -9.33 13.44 26.83
N GLN A 97 -8.66 12.31 27.02
CA GLN A 97 -8.59 11.60 28.30
C GLN A 97 -7.33 11.92 29.10
N ARG A 98 -6.21 12.17 28.43
CA ARG A 98 -4.94 12.40 29.09
C ARG A 98 -4.89 13.74 29.78
N GLN A 99 -4.77 13.71 31.11
CA GLN A 99 -4.58 14.91 31.94
C GLN A 99 -3.09 15.23 32.10
N MET A 100 -2.73 16.52 31.95
CA MET A 100 -1.39 17.01 32.26
C MET A 100 -1.46 18.53 32.49
N PHE A 101 -0.67 19.01 33.43
CA PHE A 101 -0.59 20.44 33.77
C PHE A 101 -1.96 21.10 34.05
N GLY A 102 -2.88 20.36 34.68
CA GLY A 102 -4.19 20.87 35.08
C GLY A 102 -5.27 20.91 34.00
N GLN A 103 -5.00 20.40 32.81
CA GLN A 103 -5.96 20.36 31.68
C GLN A 103 -5.77 19.09 30.84
N THR A 104 -6.65 18.85 29.87
CA THR A 104 -6.50 17.71 28.96
C THR A 104 -5.42 17.98 27.92
N LEU A 105 -4.83 16.93 27.35
CA LEU A 105 -3.89 17.06 26.24
C LEU A 105 -4.54 17.77 25.04
N ALA A 106 -5.87 17.61 24.84
CA ALA A 106 -6.61 18.25 23.77
C ALA A 106 -6.69 19.78 23.88
N ASP A 107 -6.51 20.35 25.10
CA ASP A 107 -6.57 21.78 25.32
C ASP A 107 -5.30 22.53 24.87
N PHE A 108 -4.22 21.81 24.61
CA PHE A 108 -2.97 22.41 24.17
C PHE A 108 -2.97 22.71 22.66
N GLN A 109 -2.57 23.92 22.29
CA GLN A 109 -2.52 24.36 20.90
C GLN A 109 -1.62 23.49 20.01
N LEU A 110 -0.50 22.97 20.53
CA LEU A 110 0.37 22.05 19.77
C LEU A 110 -0.31 20.72 19.46
N THR A 111 -1.19 20.24 20.33
CA THR A 111 -2.01 19.05 20.08
C THR A 111 -3.07 19.33 19.02
N GLN A 112 -3.75 20.46 19.12
CA GLN A 112 -4.76 20.88 18.14
C GLN A 112 -4.13 21.08 16.74
N ALA A 113 -2.95 21.69 16.67
CA ALA A 113 -2.20 21.83 15.42
C ALA A 113 -1.85 20.48 14.77
N LYS A 114 -1.37 19.51 15.57
CA LYS A 114 -1.09 18.15 15.08
C LYS A 114 -2.35 17.43 14.57
N LEU A 115 -3.44 17.50 15.32
CA LEU A 115 -4.70 16.89 14.90
C LEU A 115 -5.23 17.51 13.61
N GLY A 116 -5.12 18.83 13.46
CA GLY A 116 -5.45 19.54 12.22
C GLY A 116 -4.61 19.09 11.03
N GLU A 117 -3.28 18.98 11.23
CA GLU A 117 -2.37 18.46 10.21
C GLU A 117 -2.71 17.02 9.81
N MET A 118 -2.95 16.14 10.79
CA MET A 118 -3.33 14.75 10.53
C MET A 118 -4.60 14.68 9.68
N ALA A 119 -5.62 15.46 9.99
CA ALA A 119 -6.87 15.51 9.24
C ALA A 119 -6.65 15.96 7.79
N ALA A 120 -5.88 17.03 7.57
CA ALA A 120 -5.55 17.53 6.24
C ALA A 120 -4.77 16.52 5.39
N LEU A 121 -3.79 15.82 5.98
CA LEU A 121 -3.01 14.77 5.30
C LEU A 121 -3.90 13.59 4.87
N ILE A 122 -4.85 13.19 5.70
CA ILE A 122 -5.80 12.13 5.38
C ILE A 122 -6.71 12.55 4.22
N ASP A 123 -7.26 13.77 4.28
CA ASP A 123 -8.19 14.26 3.27
C ASP A 123 -7.52 14.41 1.90
N ALA A 124 -6.31 14.98 1.86
CA ALA A 124 -5.52 15.07 0.63
C ALA A 124 -5.25 13.69 0.01
N GLY A 125 -4.88 12.69 0.81
CA GLY A 125 -4.71 11.31 0.34
C GLY A 125 -6.01 10.69 -0.15
N ALA A 126 -7.14 10.96 0.54
CA ALA A 126 -8.45 10.45 0.16
C ALA A 126 -8.92 10.99 -1.19
N LEU A 127 -8.79 12.29 -1.42
CA LEU A 127 -9.17 12.92 -2.71
C LEU A 127 -8.39 12.34 -3.88
N LEU A 128 -7.07 12.12 -3.73
CA LEU A 128 -6.26 11.47 -4.77
C LEU A 128 -6.68 10.01 -5.00
N THR A 129 -7.01 9.29 -3.94
CA THR A 129 -7.43 7.89 -4.02
C THR A 129 -8.78 7.78 -4.74
N TYR A 130 -9.75 8.61 -4.36
CA TYR A 130 -11.06 8.64 -5.02
C TYR A 130 -10.95 9.10 -6.48
N ARG A 131 -10.08 10.07 -6.78
CA ARG A 131 -9.82 10.47 -8.17
C ARG A 131 -9.29 9.30 -9.00
N ALA A 132 -8.31 8.54 -8.49
CA ALA A 132 -7.75 7.40 -9.21
C ALA A 132 -8.80 6.31 -9.44
N ALA A 133 -9.62 5.99 -8.45
CA ALA A 133 -10.71 5.03 -8.58
C ALA A 133 -11.76 5.50 -9.59
N TRP A 134 -12.22 6.74 -9.49
CA TRP A 134 -13.19 7.32 -10.40
C TRP A 134 -12.70 7.33 -11.86
N MET A 135 -11.46 7.77 -12.11
CA MET A 135 -10.87 7.77 -13.46
C MET A 135 -10.83 6.37 -14.06
N ARG A 136 -10.62 5.36 -13.24
CA ARG A 136 -10.64 3.97 -13.67
C ARG A 136 -12.05 3.51 -14.00
N ASP A 137 -13.01 3.69 -13.08
CA ASP A 137 -14.38 3.18 -13.20
C ASP A 137 -15.12 3.83 -14.36
N THR A 138 -14.83 5.09 -14.63
CA THR A 138 -15.44 5.86 -15.74
C THR A 138 -14.59 5.87 -17.02
N ALA A 139 -13.47 5.16 -17.04
CA ALA A 139 -12.51 5.14 -18.15
C ALA A 139 -12.02 6.54 -18.59
N GLN A 140 -12.01 7.52 -17.67
CA GLN A 140 -11.54 8.88 -17.96
C GLN A 140 -10.02 8.92 -18.19
N GLY A 141 -9.62 9.71 -19.20
CA GLY A 141 -8.23 9.85 -19.61
C GLY A 141 -7.67 8.60 -20.31
N SER A 142 -6.44 8.71 -20.74
CA SER A 142 -5.67 7.60 -21.31
C SER A 142 -5.27 6.57 -20.25
N GLN A 143 -4.85 5.38 -20.66
CA GLN A 143 -4.29 4.38 -19.77
C GLN A 143 -3.10 4.93 -18.97
N LYS A 144 -2.24 5.75 -19.62
CA LYS A 144 -1.10 6.41 -18.98
C LYS A 144 -1.55 7.33 -17.84
N GLU A 145 -2.53 8.20 -18.09
CA GLU A 145 -3.05 9.13 -17.09
C GLU A 145 -3.66 8.39 -15.89
N ARG A 146 -4.39 7.30 -16.12
CA ARG A 146 -4.92 6.46 -15.06
C ARG A 146 -3.82 5.80 -14.22
N SER A 147 -2.76 5.29 -14.86
CA SER A 147 -1.60 4.73 -14.16
C SER A 147 -0.88 5.78 -13.30
N VAL A 148 -0.75 7.01 -13.80
CA VAL A 148 -0.17 8.14 -13.07
C VAL A 148 -1.06 8.54 -11.88
N ALA A 149 -2.38 8.61 -12.07
CA ALA A 149 -3.31 8.89 -10.98
C ALA A 149 -3.24 7.83 -9.86
N ALA A 150 -3.15 6.55 -10.21
CA ALA A 150 -2.97 5.44 -9.26
C ALA A 150 -1.62 5.54 -8.53
N ALA A 151 -0.55 5.92 -9.23
CA ALA A 151 0.77 6.14 -8.62
C ALA A 151 0.76 7.32 -7.64
N MET A 152 0.14 8.45 -8.00
CA MET A 152 -0.04 9.61 -7.11
C MET A 152 -0.83 9.23 -5.86
N ALA A 153 -1.95 8.52 -6.03
CA ALA A 153 -2.80 8.07 -4.93
C ALA A 153 -2.00 7.19 -3.94
N LYS A 154 -1.34 6.14 -4.46
CA LYS A 154 -0.56 5.20 -3.63
C LYS A 154 0.55 5.91 -2.87
N MET A 155 1.37 6.67 -3.57
CA MET A 155 2.49 7.38 -2.96
C MET A 155 2.01 8.33 -1.86
N THR A 156 1.07 9.22 -2.17
CA THR A 156 0.61 10.24 -1.22
C THR A 156 -0.10 9.63 -0.03
N ALA A 157 -1.01 8.66 -0.25
CA ALA A 157 -1.76 8.06 0.84
C ALA A 157 -0.86 7.28 1.80
N THR A 158 0.11 6.50 1.29
CA THR A 158 1.00 5.70 2.16
C THR A 158 2.01 6.56 2.93
N GLU A 159 2.58 7.61 2.30
CA GLU A 159 3.48 8.53 2.98
C GLU A 159 2.74 9.37 4.04
N ASN A 160 1.58 9.91 3.69
CA ASN A 160 0.75 10.66 4.63
C ASN A 160 0.29 9.79 5.81
N ALA A 161 -0.13 8.55 5.54
CA ALA A 161 -0.55 7.61 6.58
C ALA A 161 0.59 7.29 7.57
N GLN A 162 1.82 7.06 7.07
CA GLN A 162 2.98 6.87 7.93
C GLN A 162 3.19 8.08 8.84
N ARG A 163 3.09 9.29 8.30
CA ARG A 163 3.25 10.53 9.07
C ARG A 163 2.14 10.71 10.10
N VAL A 164 0.89 10.44 9.75
CA VAL A 164 -0.26 10.51 10.66
C VAL A 164 -0.11 9.51 11.80
N ILE A 165 0.28 8.28 11.50
CA ILE A 165 0.44 7.21 12.49
C ILE A 165 1.62 7.53 13.43
N ASP A 166 2.72 8.06 12.90
CA ASP A 166 3.86 8.51 13.70
C ASP A 166 3.46 9.63 14.69
N MET A 167 2.71 10.62 14.22
CA MET A 167 2.18 11.67 15.10
C MET A 167 1.25 11.12 16.17
N ALA A 168 0.37 10.17 15.82
CA ALA A 168 -0.51 9.52 16.78
C ALA A 168 0.26 8.75 17.85
N LEU A 169 1.26 7.96 17.43
CA LEU A 169 2.13 7.21 18.34
C LEU A 169 2.89 8.15 19.27
N GLN A 170 3.47 9.21 18.73
CA GLN A 170 4.16 10.24 19.52
C GLN A 170 3.26 10.90 20.56
N MET A 171 1.99 11.18 20.22
CA MET A 171 1.02 11.76 21.17
C MET A 171 0.68 10.81 22.33
N HIS A 172 0.74 9.50 22.11
CA HIS A 172 0.53 8.50 23.18
C HIS A 172 1.74 8.35 24.13
N GLY A 173 2.91 8.92 23.76
CA GLY A 173 4.13 8.81 24.56
C GLY A 173 4.53 7.35 24.82
N GLY A 174 4.87 7.01 26.05
CA GLY A 174 5.29 5.64 26.42
C GLY A 174 4.23 4.57 26.11
N LEU A 175 2.95 4.89 26.20
CA LEU A 175 1.86 3.97 25.81
C LEU A 175 1.88 3.66 24.30
N GLY A 176 2.31 4.62 23.49
CA GLY A 176 2.37 4.47 22.04
C GLY A 176 3.34 3.39 21.56
N VAL A 177 4.43 3.16 22.29
CA VAL A 177 5.46 2.16 21.96
C VAL A 177 5.28 0.82 22.65
N MET A 178 4.26 0.67 23.49
CA MET A 178 3.96 -0.60 24.16
C MET A 178 3.39 -1.57 23.13
N VAL A 179 4.01 -2.75 23.01
CA VAL A 179 3.51 -3.84 22.17
C VAL A 179 2.07 -4.20 22.56
N GLY A 180 1.19 -4.24 21.58
CA GLY A 180 -0.25 -4.47 21.77
C GLY A 180 -1.09 -3.19 21.84
N SER A 181 -0.49 -2.00 21.90
CA SER A 181 -1.23 -0.76 21.70
C SER A 181 -1.65 -0.62 20.22
N LYS A 182 -2.81 0.02 19.98
CA LYS A 182 -3.32 0.12 18.62
C LYS A 182 -2.41 0.94 17.71
N VAL A 183 -1.87 2.04 18.19
CA VAL A 183 -1.00 2.91 17.39
C VAL A 183 0.37 2.26 17.11
N GLU A 184 0.89 1.44 18.02
CA GLU A 184 2.10 0.65 17.80
C GLU A 184 1.89 -0.39 16.69
N SER A 185 0.79 -1.13 16.73
CA SER A 185 0.43 -2.09 15.69
C SER A 185 0.32 -1.39 14.31
N LEU A 186 -0.41 -0.27 14.23
CA LEU A 186 -0.53 0.51 13.00
C LEU A 186 0.82 1.02 12.49
N TYR A 187 1.74 1.40 13.38
CA TYR A 187 3.07 1.87 13.01
C TYR A 187 3.91 0.79 12.32
N ARG A 188 3.82 -0.44 12.77
CA ARG A 188 4.47 -1.57 12.11
C ARG A 188 3.80 -1.92 10.78
N ASP A 189 2.47 -1.94 10.77
CA ASP A 189 1.69 -2.36 9.60
C ASP A 189 1.86 -1.42 8.41
N ILE A 190 1.79 -0.11 8.64
CA ILE A 190 1.87 0.90 7.57
C ILE A 190 3.21 0.87 6.83
N ARG A 191 4.29 0.44 7.48
CA ARG A 191 5.64 0.52 6.91
C ARG A 191 5.78 -0.30 5.62
N SER A 192 5.14 -1.45 5.55
CA SER A 192 5.18 -2.32 4.37
C SER A 192 4.42 -1.74 3.18
N LEU A 193 3.35 -0.97 3.40
CA LEU A 193 2.55 -0.37 2.34
C LEU A 193 3.33 0.65 1.49
N ARG A 194 4.40 1.23 2.04
CA ARG A 194 5.30 2.12 1.31
C ARG A 194 6.25 1.37 0.38
N ILE A 195 6.39 0.05 0.56
CA ILE A 195 7.36 -0.79 -0.15
C ILE A 195 6.68 -1.64 -1.22
N TYR A 196 5.66 -2.43 -0.86
CA TYR A 196 5.01 -3.31 -1.82
C TYR A 196 4.11 -2.55 -2.81
N GLU A 197 3.67 -3.21 -3.88
CA GLU A 197 2.93 -2.65 -5.03
C GLU A 197 3.68 -1.49 -5.71
N GLY A 198 5.00 -1.57 -5.66
CA GLY A 198 5.94 -0.54 -6.11
C GLY A 198 6.27 0.47 -5.01
N ALA A 199 7.53 0.51 -4.62
CA ALA A 199 8.01 1.42 -3.59
C ALA A 199 7.74 2.89 -3.95
N THR A 200 7.80 3.76 -2.95
CA THR A 200 7.58 5.21 -3.11
C THR A 200 8.41 5.79 -4.27
N GLU A 201 9.67 5.38 -4.40
CA GLU A 201 10.57 5.82 -5.46
C GLU A 201 10.11 5.37 -6.86
N VAL A 202 9.53 4.18 -6.96
CA VAL A 202 8.94 3.69 -8.22
C VAL A 202 7.74 4.55 -8.62
N GLN A 203 6.90 4.93 -7.67
CA GLN A 203 5.78 5.84 -7.95
C GLN A 203 6.28 7.21 -8.40
N GLN A 204 7.30 7.75 -7.73
CA GLN A 204 7.94 9.02 -8.12
C GLN A 204 8.47 8.98 -9.56
N LEU A 205 9.10 7.87 -9.96
CA LEU A 205 9.59 7.70 -11.33
C LEU A 205 8.45 7.64 -12.37
N ILE A 206 7.34 6.98 -12.05
CA ILE A 206 6.16 6.92 -12.93
C ILE A 206 5.60 8.33 -13.13
N ILE A 207 5.41 9.08 -12.05
CA ILE A 207 4.89 10.45 -12.08
C ILE A 207 5.87 11.37 -12.80
N GLY A 208 7.14 11.36 -12.43
CA GLY A 208 8.16 12.26 -12.99
C GLY A 208 8.35 12.06 -14.49
N LYS A 209 8.34 10.81 -14.97
CA LYS A 209 8.40 10.51 -16.42
C LYS A 209 7.18 11.05 -17.17
N SER A 210 6.00 11.05 -16.57
CA SER A 210 4.81 11.63 -17.20
C SER A 210 4.92 13.13 -17.32
N VAL A 211 5.32 13.81 -16.26
CA VAL A 211 5.50 15.28 -16.23
C VAL A 211 6.51 15.72 -17.30
N LEU A 212 7.64 15.01 -17.45
CA LEU A 212 8.64 15.33 -18.47
C LEU A 212 8.19 15.08 -19.91
N GLN A 213 7.14 14.30 -20.12
CA GLN A 213 6.60 14.04 -21.48
C GLN A 213 5.45 14.98 -21.86
N GLU A 214 4.90 15.71 -20.90
CA GLU A 214 3.82 16.69 -21.11
C GLU A 214 4.34 18.12 -21.33
N ALA A 215 5.62 18.34 -21.08
CA ALA A 215 6.35 19.59 -21.33
C ALA A 215 6.99 19.58 -22.72
#